data_b76e0d946183c06c653d5c436b926d29
#
_entry.id   b76e0d946183c06c653d5c436b926d29
#
_cell.length_a   1.000
_cell.length_b   1.000
_cell.length_c   1.000
_cell.angle_alpha   90.00
_cell.angle_beta   90.00
_cell.angle_gamma   90.00
#
_symmetry.space_group_name_H-M   'P 1'
#
loop_
_entity.id
_entity.type
_entity.pdbx_description
1 polymer ?
#
loop_
_entity_poly.entity_id
_entity_poly.type
_entity_poly.pdbx_seq_one_letter_code
_entity_poly.pdbx_strand_id
1 'polypeptide(L)'
;MGVTSGLPYDLAIFDFDGTLADSGAVVLKLVNPMARMYGFKSVTDEEVEMLRGRPNREIIKYLGVSAWKIPIIAAHGKKLMAAEIGSISLFPGVPDMLKALSEGGVRLAVVSSNSEATIRTVLGPDLAKLIDHYGCGASLFGKAKKFTKVIKTARVKPGRVISIGDETRDIDAANALGLASGAVTWGYATRQLLVDHAPTVLLDGVDDIVSSLTRRAAAAPAVATA
;
A
#
# COMPACT_ATOMS: atom_id res chain seq x y z
N MET A 1 3.93 -21.48 -24.37
CA MET A 1 5.16 -21.24 -23.60
C MET A 1 5.28 -19.73 -23.44
N GLY A 2 5.01 -19.22 -22.23
CA GLY A 2 5.09 -17.78 -21.96
C GLY A 2 6.55 -17.36 -21.93
N VAL A 3 6.90 -16.36 -22.72
CA VAL A 3 8.20 -15.66 -22.60
C VAL A 3 8.25 -15.09 -21.19
N THR A 4 9.16 -15.59 -20.34
CA THR A 4 9.43 -14.96 -19.05
C THR A 4 10.04 -13.60 -19.37
N SER A 5 9.29 -12.52 -19.07
CA SER A 5 9.85 -11.16 -19.10
C SER A 5 11.11 -11.19 -18.21
N GLY A 6 12.22 -10.64 -18.68
CA GLY A 6 13.46 -10.57 -17.88
C GLY A 6 13.35 -9.64 -16.67
N LEU A 7 12.13 -9.26 -16.28
CA LEU A 7 11.80 -8.43 -15.12
C LEU A 7 11.83 -9.27 -13.84
N PRO A 8 12.19 -8.70 -12.70
CA PRO A 8 12.13 -9.39 -11.39
C PRO A 8 10.69 -9.75 -10.99
N TYR A 9 9.72 -8.92 -11.36
CA TYR A 9 8.31 -9.10 -11.02
C TYR A 9 7.41 -8.93 -12.24
N ASP A 10 6.31 -9.71 -12.30
CA ASP A 10 5.28 -9.63 -13.33
C ASP A 10 4.05 -8.83 -12.84
N LEU A 11 3.92 -8.65 -11.52
CA LEU A 11 2.80 -7.96 -10.88
C LEU A 11 3.30 -7.15 -9.67
N ALA A 12 2.98 -5.87 -9.66
CA ALA A 12 3.11 -5.00 -8.50
C ALA A 12 1.74 -4.73 -7.90
N ILE A 13 1.57 -5.00 -6.60
CA ILE A 13 0.35 -4.74 -5.83
C ILE A 13 0.62 -3.55 -4.92
N PHE A 14 -0.03 -2.44 -5.15
CA PHE A 14 0.12 -1.22 -4.35
C PHE A 14 -0.98 -1.09 -3.29
N ASP A 15 -0.62 -0.64 -2.09
CA ASP A 15 -1.57 0.05 -1.22
C ASP A 15 -1.90 1.41 -1.83
N PHE A 16 -2.91 2.09 -1.29
CA PHE A 16 -3.36 3.37 -1.83
C PHE A 16 -3.03 4.54 -0.92
N ASP A 17 -3.66 4.58 0.28
CA ASP A 17 -3.45 5.65 1.26
C ASP A 17 -2.04 5.60 1.83
N GLY A 18 -1.31 6.71 1.85
CA GLY A 18 0.07 6.77 2.32
C GLY A 18 1.10 6.14 1.37
N THR A 19 0.66 5.47 0.29
CA THR A 19 1.54 4.82 -0.69
C THR A 19 1.47 5.51 -2.05
N LEU A 20 0.31 5.53 -2.69
CA LEU A 20 0.07 6.24 -3.95
C LEU A 20 -0.56 7.62 -3.72
N ALA A 21 -1.45 7.72 -2.74
CA ALA A 21 -2.20 8.92 -2.41
C ALA A 21 -1.72 9.55 -1.11
N ASP A 22 -1.48 10.86 -1.13
CA ASP A 22 -1.17 11.68 0.04
C ASP A 22 -2.45 12.04 0.79
N SER A 23 -2.93 11.10 1.58
CA SER A 23 -4.14 11.24 2.37
C SER A 23 -3.88 11.54 3.85
N GLY A 24 -2.61 11.68 4.25
CA GLY A 24 -2.20 11.85 5.66
C GLY A 24 -2.86 13.05 6.33
N ALA A 25 -2.83 14.21 5.68
CA ALA A 25 -3.43 15.43 6.21
C ALA A 25 -4.95 15.28 6.44
N VAL A 26 -5.65 14.57 5.55
CA VAL A 26 -7.09 14.30 5.68
C VAL A 26 -7.36 13.35 6.85
N VAL A 27 -6.56 12.29 7.01
CA VAL A 27 -6.67 11.37 8.15
C VAL A 27 -6.50 12.13 9.47
N LEU A 28 -5.46 12.97 9.59
CA LEU A 28 -5.20 13.76 10.80
C LEU A 28 -6.33 14.76 11.09
N LYS A 29 -6.89 15.41 10.07
CA LYS A 29 -8.06 16.29 10.21
C LYS A 29 -9.28 15.56 10.80
N LEU A 30 -9.45 14.28 10.51
CA LEU A 30 -10.61 13.49 10.90
C LEU A 30 -10.47 12.78 12.26
N VAL A 31 -9.26 12.48 12.72
CA VAL A 31 -9.05 11.62 13.90
C VAL A 31 -9.64 12.22 15.18
N ASN A 32 -9.40 13.49 15.49
CA ASN A 32 -9.88 14.14 16.70
C ASN A 32 -11.39 14.42 16.71
N PRO A 33 -12.03 14.86 15.60
CA PRO A 33 -13.50 14.88 15.52
C PRO A 33 -14.12 13.49 15.78
N MET A 34 -13.56 12.43 15.22
CA MET A 34 -14.03 11.07 15.45
C MET A 34 -13.78 10.61 16.89
N ALA A 35 -12.66 10.99 17.50
CA ALA A 35 -12.37 10.70 18.90
C ALA A 35 -13.44 11.27 19.81
N ARG A 36 -13.84 12.52 19.63
CA ARG A 36 -14.94 13.15 20.38
C ARG A 36 -16.28 12.46 20.15
N MET A 37 -16.59 12.07 18.91
CA MET A 37 -17.85 11.44 18.54
C MET A 37 -18.00 10.03 19.13
N TYR A 38 -16.93 9.24 19.13
CA TYR A 38 -16.96 7.84 19.54
C TYR A 38 -16.42 7.57 20.93
N GLY A 39 -15.91 8.61 21.62
CA GLY A 39 -15.40 8.51 22.99
C GLY A 39 -14.12 7.72 23.10
N PHE A 40 -13.17 7.94 22.19
CA PHE A 40 -11.80 7.46 22.33
C PHE A 40 -10.83 8.64 22.49
N LYS A 41 -9.56 8.37 22.79
CA LYS A 41 -8.56 9.40 23.09
C LYS A 41 -8.26 10.25 21.84
N SER A 42 -8.34 11.60 21.99
CA SER A 42 -7.78 12.54 21.01
C SER A 42 -6.26 12.53 21.08
N VAL A 43 -5.60 12.93 20.00
CA VAL A 43 -4.15 12.97 19.87
C VAL A 43 -3.64 14.38 19.63
N THR A 44 -2.43 14.68 20.14
CA THR A 44 -1.65 15.88 19.81
C THR A 44 -0.72 15.57 18.62
N ASP A 45 -0.09 16.60 18.06
CA ASP A 45 0.88 16.41 16.96
C ASP A 45 2.07 15.57 17.42
N GLU A 46 2.55 15.75 18.65
CA GLU A 46 3.65 14.94 19.22
C GLU A 46 3.23 13.48 19.39
N GLU A 47 1.98 13.23 19.80
CA GLU A 47 1.45 11.88 19.91
C GLU A 47 1.27 11.23 18.54
N VAL A 48 0.92 11.99 17.50
CA VAL A 48 0.85 11.49 16.12
C VAL A 48 2.22 10.97 15.69
N GLU A 49 3.30 11.74 15.87
CA GLU A 49 4.64 11.30 15.52
C GLU A 49 5.08 10.06 16.29
N MET A 50 4.79 9.98 17.58
CA MET A 50 5.05 8.79 18.40
C MET A 50 4.27 7.57 17.88
N LEU A 51 3.00 7.76 17.47
CA LEU A 51 2.13 6.69 17.00
C LEU A 51 2.53 6.16 15.62
N ARG A 52 3.13 6.98 14.76
CA ARG A 52 3.71 6.53 13.49
C ARG A 52 4.77 5.44 13.66
N GLY A 53 5.44 5.40 14.81
CA GLY A 53 6.39 4.35 15.19
C GLY A 53 5.74 3.09 15.78
N ARG A 54 4.42 2.91 15.67
CA ARG A 54 3.70 1.78 16.28
C ARG A 54 2.82 1.02 15.28
N PRO A 55 2.72 -0.31 15.43
CA PRO A 55 1.76 -1.10 14.64
C PRO A 55 0.31 -0.68 14.94
N ASN A 56 -0.59 -0.80 13.97
CA ASN A 56 -1.98 -0.38 14.08
C ASN A 56 -2.72 -0.95 15.30
N ARG A 57 -2.40 -2.16 15.75
CA ARG A 57 -2.99 -2.75 16.97
C ARG A 57 -2.63 -1.96 18.22
N GLU A 58 -1.39 -1.50 18.31
CA GLU A 58 -0.93 -0.67 19.45
C GLU A 58 -1.55 0.71 19.41
N ILE A 59 -1.70 1.30 18.20
CA ILE A 59 -2.40 2.58 18.02
C ILE A 59 -3.83 2.47 18.53
N ILE A 60 -4.59 1.46 18.10
CA ILE A 60 -5.96 1.21 18.54
C ILE A 60 -6.05 1.05 20.07
N LYS A 61 -5.09 0.30 20.67
CA LYS A 61 -5.00 0.12 22.12
C LYS A 61 -4.68 1.43 22.84
N TYR A 62 -3.73 2.21 22.34
CA TYR A 62 -3.35 3.51 22.90
C TYR A 62 -4.51 4.50 22.89
N LEU A 63 -5.27 4.54 21.80
CA LEU A 63 -6.45 5.39 21.68
C LEU A 63 -7.63 4.91 22.54
N GLY A 64 -7.57 3.74 23.14
CA GLY A 64 -8.64 3.20 23.97
C GLY A 64 -9.90 2.84 23.18
N VAL A 65 -9.75 2.50 21.89
CA VAL A 65 -10.90 2.14 21.04
C VAL A 65 -11.40 0.75 21.40
N SER A 66 -12.65 0.66 21.87
CA SER A 66 -13.29 -0.62 22.16
C SER A 66 -13.45 -1.46 20.89
N ALA A 67 -13.09 -2.75 20.95
CA ALA A 67 -13.05 -3.65 19.78
C ALA A 67 -14.37 -3.66 18.99
N TRP A 68 -15.53 -3.65 19.66
CA TRP A 68 -16.84 -3.66 19.00
C TRP A 68 -17.15 -2.35 18.25
N LYS A 69 -16.50 -1.23 18.59
CA LYS A 69 -16.63 0.07 17.89
C LYS A 69 -15.78 0.14 16.61
N ILE A 70 -14.73 -0.67 16.51
CA ILE A 70 -13.78 -0.60 15.38
C ILE A 70 -14.47 -0.66 14.00
N PRO A 71 -15.39 -1.62 13.72
CA PRO A 71 -16.06 -1.67 12.43
C PRO A 71 -16.89 -0.42 12.13
N ILE A 72 -17.55 0.13 13.14
CA ILE A 72 -18.41 1.32 13.02
C ILE A 72 -17.55 2.56 12.72
N ILE A 73 -16.47 2.75 13.49
CA ILE A 73 -15.51 3.85 13.33
C ILE A 73 -14.86 3.76 11.95
N ALA A 74 -14.42 2.57 11.53
CA ALA A 74 -13.81 2.36 10.23
C ALA A 74 -14.77 2.65 9.07
N ALA A 75 -16.03 2.26 9.18
CA ALA A 75 -17.06 2.54 8.16
C ALA A 75 -17.35 4.04 8.06
N HIS A 76 -17.47 4.73 9.20
CA HIS A 76 -17.69 6.18 9.24
C HIS A 76 -16.45 6.94 8.71
N GLY A 77 -15.25 6.58 9.15
CA GLY A 77 -14.00 7.17 8.66
C GLY A 77 -13.88 7.11 7.15
N LYS A 78 -14.22 5.97 6.53
CA LYS A 78 -14.26 5.85 5.06
C LYS A 78 -15.25 6.77 4.39
N LYS A 79 -16.44 6.94 4.98
CA LYS A 79 -17.44 7.88 4.45
C LYS A 79 -16.92 9.31 4.50
N LEU A 80 -16.26 9.69 5.61
CA LEU A 80 -15.65 11.01 5.76
C LEU A 80 -14.47 11.21 4.77
N MET A 81 -13.60 10.22 4.63
CA MET A 81 -12.51 10.25 3.64
C MET A 81 -13.04 10.39 2.21
N ALA A 82 -14.12 9.67 1.86
CA ALA A 82 -14.75 9.79 0.55
C ALA A 82 -15.35 11.19 0.31
N ALA A 83 -15.85 11.87 1.34
CA ALA A 83 -16.33 13.24 1.24
C ALA A 83 -15.19 14.26 1.03
N GLU A 84 -14.00 13.97 1.50
CA GLU A 84 -12.79 14.80 1.36
C GLU A 84 -11.94 14.42 0.12
N ILE A 85 -12.46 13.60 -0.79
CA ILE A 85 -11.71 13.03 -1.92
C ILE A 85 -11.06 14.09 -2.81
N GLY A 86 -11.69 15.25 -2.96
CA GLY A 86 -11.16 16.39 -3.72
C GLY A 86 -9.92 17.04 -3.10
N SER A 87 -9.63 16.73 -1.83
CA SER A 87 -8.44 17.21 -1.11
C SER A 87 -7.28 16.19 -1.12
N ILE A 88 -7.50 15.02 -1.72
CA ILE A 88 -6.50 13.95 -1.77
C ILE A 88 -5.84 13.97 -3.14
N SER A 89 -4.53 14.16 -3.16
CA SER A 89 -3.71 14.08 -4.37
C SER A 89 -2.83 12.83 -4.37
N LEU A 90 -2.31 12.47 -5.52
CA LEU A 90 -1.24 11.47 -5.60
C LEU A 90 0.07 12.10 -5.11
N PHE A 91 0.96 11.29 -4.52
CA PHE A 91 2.32 11.74 -4.24
C PHE A 91 3.03 12.18 -5.53
N PRO A 92 3.93 13.19 -5.45
CA PRO A 92 4.74 13.60 -6.60
C PRO A 92 5.49 12.41 -7.22
N GLY A 93 5.48 12.33 -8.56
CA GLY A 93 6.14 11.24 -9.31
C GLY A 93 5.31 9.97 -9.48
N VAL A 94 4.27 9.74 -8.67
CA VAL A 94 3.41 8.53 -8.79
C VAL A 94 2.77 8.38 -10.17
N PRO A 95 2.24 9.44 -10.81
CA PRO A 95 1.70 9.31 -12.17
C PRO A 95 2.70 8.77 -13.18
N ASP A 96 3.93 9.25 -13.16
CA ASP A 96 4.98 8.86 -14.11
C ASP A 96 5.54 7.48 -13.77
N MET A 97 5.66 7.14 -12.49
CA MET A 97 6.03 5.81 -12.02
C MET A 97 5.04 4.74 -12.51
N LEU A 98 3.72 4.96 -12.37
CA LEU A 98 2.71 4.01 -12.83
C LEU A 98 2.77 3.81 -14.36
N LYS A 99 2.96 4.88 -15.14
CA LYS A 99 3.17 4.79 -16.59
C LYS A 99 4.42 3.99 -16.94
N ALA A 100 5.56 4.34 -16.33
CA ALA A 100 6.83 3.67 -16.60
C ALA A 100 6.79 2.16 -16.27
N LEU A 101 6.15 1.76 -15.18
CA LEU A 101 5.97 0.35 -14.82
C LEU A 101 5.09 -0.38 -15.84
N SER A 102 3.96 0.23 -16.25
CA SER A 102 3.04 -0.33 -17.23
C SER A 102 3.71 -0.48 -18.59
N GLU A 103 4.43 0.53 -19.07
CA GLU A 103 5.21 0.51 -20.31
C GLU A 103 6.35 -0.50 -20.23
N GLY A 104 6.95 -0.66 -19.05
CA GLY A 104 7.96 -1.69 -18.76
C GLY A 104 7.41 -3.11 -18.72
N GLY A 105 6.09 -3.31 -18.84
CA GLY A 105 5.44 -4.63 -18.87
C GLY A 105 5.13 -5.21 -17.49
N VAL A 106 5.22 -4.42 -16.41
CA VAL A 106 4.77 -4.81 -15.07
C VAL A 106 3.28 -4.56 -14.97
N ARG A 107 2.48 -5.60 -14.66
CA ARG A 107 1.06 -5.43 -14.39
C ARG A 107 0.83 -4.75 -13.05
N LEU A 108 -0.20 -3.91 -12.97
CA LEU A 108 -0.46 -3.09 -11.81
C LEU A 108 -1.75 -3.52 -11.13
N ALA A 109 -1.71 -3.60 -9.81
CA ALA A 109 -2.90 -3.82 -9.00
C ALA A 109 -2.93 -2.85 -7.81
N VAL A 110 -4.13 -2.47 -7.38
CA VAL A 110 -4.33 -1.70 -6.14
C VAL A 110 -5.14 -2.53 -5.15
N VAL A 111 -4.61 -2.69 -3.94
CA VAL A 111 -5.30 -3.36 -2.83
C VAL A 111 -5.43 -2.40 -1.66
N SER A 112 -6.63 -1.90 -1.44
CA SER A 112 -6.93 -0.87 -0.45
C SER A 112 -8.19 -1.19 0.35
N SER A 113 -8.33 -0.51 1.48
CA SER A 113 -9.57 -0.48 2.25
C SER A 113 -10.61 0.46 1.64
N ASN A 114 -10.24 1.39 0.76
CA ASN A 114 -11.14 2.29 0.05
C ASN A 114 -12.00 1.55 -0.98
N SER A 115 -13.05 2.21 -1.48
CA SER A 115 -13.83 1.72 -2.60
C SER A 115 -13.05 1.89 -3.92
N GLU A 116 -13.30 1.03 -4.89
CA GLU A 116 -12.71 1.17 -6.22
C GLU A 116 -13.09 2.52 -6.86
N ALA A 117 -14.34 2.96 -6.67
CA ALA A 117 -14.79 4.26 -7.18
C ALA A 117 -13.96 5.43 -6.62
N THR A 118 -13.69 5.42 -5.30
CA THR A 118 -12.83 6.42 -4.64
C THR A 118 -11.42 6.44 -5.26
N ILE A 119 -10.81 5.28 -5.39
CA ILE A 119 -9.45 5.15 -5.95
C ILE A 119 -9.41 5.65 -7.40
N ARG A 120 -10.37 5.25 -8.24
CA ARG A 120 -10.46 5.70 -9.63
C ARG A 120 -10.65 7.20 -9.76
N THR A 121 -11.38 7.81 -8.83
CA THR A 121 -11.56 9.28 -8.80
C THR A 121 -10.24 10.00 -8.56
N VAL A 122 -9.43 9.55 -7.59
CA VAL A 122 -8.12 10.17 -7.28
C VAL A 122 -7.09 9.91 -8.39
N LEU A 123 -7.07 8.69 -8.95
CA LEU A 123 -6.18 8.36 -10.06
C LEU A 123 -6.51 9.16 -11.34
N GLY A 124 -7.77 9.53 -11.52
CA GLY A 124 -8.26 10.06 -12.78
C GLY A 124 -8.36 8.98 -13.88
N PRO A 125 -9.03 9.30 -15.02
CA PRO A 125 -9.37 8.29 -16.02
C PRO A 125 -8.15 7.63 -16.68
N ASP A 126 -7.05 8.35 -16.86
CA ASP A 126 -5.89 7.85 -17.60
C ASP A 126 -5.05 6.88 -16.76
N LEU A 127 -4.74 7.23 -15.50
CA LEU A 127 -4.01 6.33 -14.62
C LEU A 127 -4.85 5.13 -14.16
N ALA A 128 -6.16 5.33 -13.98
CA ALA A 128 -7.05 4.24 -13.60
C ALA A 128 -7.14 3.13 -14.66
N LYS A 129 -6.87 3.42 -15.94
CA LYS A 129 -6.79 2.43 -17.04
C LYS A 129 -5.53 1.57 -16.96
N LEU A 130 -4.46 2.06 -16.32
CA LEU A 130 -3.21 1.32 -16.15
C LEU A 130 -3.32 0.24 -15.07
N ILE A 131 -4.33 0.31 -14.20
CA ILE A 131 -4.52 -0.64 -13.11
C ILE A 131 -5.35 -1.83 -13.60
N ASP A 132 -4.71 -2.99 -13.74
CA ASP A 132 -5.31 -4.23 -14.22
C ASP A 132 -6.28 -4.85 -13.22
N HIS A 133 -6.00 -4.72 -11.91
CA HIS A 133 -6.77 -5.37 -10.86
C HIS A 133 -6.99 -4.47 -9.64
N TYR A 134 -8.21 -4.52 -9.11
CA TYR A 134 -8.60 -3.81 -7.89
C TYR A 134 -9.06 -4.79 -6.81
N GLY A 135 -8.38 -4.77 -5.66
CA GLY A 135 -8.75 -5.51 -4.46
C GLY A 135 -9.29 -4.59 -3.37
N CYS A 136 -10.44 -3.95 -3.64
CA CYS A 136 -10.97 -2.84 -2.85
C CYS A 136 -11.96 -3.26 -1.76
N GLY A 137 -12.30 -2.33 -0.87
CA GLY A 137 -13.34 -2.47 0.14
C GLY A 137 -12.83 -2.80 1.54
N ALA A 138 -13.76 -2.78 2.52
CA ALA A 138 -13.42 -2.94 3.93
C ALA A 138 -12.90 -4.32 4.26
N SER A 139 -11.69 -4.40 4.79
CA SER A 139 -11.20 -5.56 5.51
C SER A 139 -10.07 -5.14 6.44
N LEU A 140 -10.33 -5.04 7.73
CA LEU A 140 -9.31 -4.74 8.74
C LEU A 140 -8.27 -5.86 8.87
N PHE A 141 -8.64 -7.10 8.50
CA PHE A 141 -7.80 -8.30 8.68
C PHE A 141 -7.68 -9.16 7.42
N GLY A 142 -7.99 -8.61 6.26
CA GLY A 142 -8.11 -9.40 5.02
C GLY A 142 -7.17 -8.98 3.90
N LYS A 143 -6.06 -8.24 4.16
CA LYS A 143 -5.16 -7.80 3.09
C LYS A 143 -4.55 -9.00 2.36
N ALA A 144 -4.09 -10.01 3.08
CA ALA A 144 -3.60 -11.26 2.51
C ALA A 144 -4.65 -11.99 1.65
N LYS A 145 -5.93 -12.03 2.09
CA LYS A 145 -7.02 -12.62 1.28
C LYS A 145 -7.25 -11.86 -0.03
N LYS A 146 -7.13 -10.53 -0.01
CA LYS A 146 -7.23 -9.71 -1.22
C LYS A 146 -6.05 -9.94 -2.15
N PHE A 147 -4.82 -10.02 -1.61
CA PHE A 147 -3.63 -10.38 -2.39
C PHE A 147 -3.83 -11.73 -3.08
N THR A 148 -4.25 -12.77 -2.35
CA THR A 148 -4.55 -14.09 -2.92
C THR A 148 -5.54 -14.01 -4.07
N LYS A 149 -6.64 -13.24 -3.91
CA LYS A 149 -7.64 -13.06 -4.97
C LYS A 149 -7.05 -12.37 -6.20
N VAL A 150 -6.31 -11.27 -6.01
CA VAL A 150 -5.66 -10.53 -7.10
C VAL A 150 -4.66 -11.40 -7.84
N ILE A 151 -3.77 -12.09 -7.12
CA ILE A 151 -2.75 -12.99 -7.69
C ILE A 151 -3.40 -14.11 -8.52
N LYS A 152 -4.47 -14.73 -7.97
CA LYS A 152 -5.22 -15.77 -8.69
C LYS A 152 -5.86 -15.23 -9.97
N THR A 153 -6.49 -14.06 -9.91
CA THR A 153 -7.11 -13.41 -11.09
C THR A 153 -6.06 -13.02 -12.12
N ALA A 154 -4.95 -12.47 -11.67
CA ALA A 154 -3.81 -12.11 -12.52
C ALA A 154 -3.06 -13.32 -13.08
N ARG A 155 -3.27 -14.53 -12.55
CA ARG A 155 -2.58 -15.76 -12.95
C ARG A 155 -1.05 -15.64 -12.91
N VAL A 156 -0.53 -14.98 -11.86
CA VAL A 156 0.92 -14.79 -11.63
C VAL A 156 1.37 -15.75 -10.53
N LYS A 157 2.61 -16.26 -10.66
CA LYS A 157 3.21 -17.05 -9.57
C LYS A 157 3.60 -16.14 -8.40
N PRO A 158 3.42 -16.55 -7.13
CA PRO A 158 3.76 -15.73 -5.96
C PRO A 158 5.17 -15.14 -6.00
N GLY A 159 6.19 -15.92 -6.37
CA GLY A 159 7.58 -15.44 -6.48
C GLY A 159 7.83 -14.38 -7.59
N ARG A 160 6.79 -14.03 -8.37
CA ARG A 160 6.83 -12.99 -9.40
C ARG A 160 5.94 -11.79 -9.05
N VAL A 161 5.56 -11.68 -7.76
CA VAL A 161 4.70 -10.62 -7.23
C VAL A 161 5.45 -9.85 -6.16
N ILE A 162 5.35 -8.51 -6.20
CA ILE A 162 5.77 -7.64 -5.11
C ILE A 162 4.56 -6.86 -4.59
N SER A 163 4.42 -6.76 -3.27
CA SER A 163 3.47 -5.85 -2.62
C SER A 163 4.20 -4.60 -2.15
N ILE A 164 3.68 -3.42 -2.45
CA ILE A 164 4.26 -2.14 -2.08
C ILE A 164 3.27 -1.38 -1.20
N GLY A 165 3.71 -0.98 -0.02
CA GLY A 165 2.89 -0.27 0.96
C GLY A 165 3.72 0.47 2.00
N ASP A 166 3.06 1.27 2.82
CA ASP A 166 3.66 2.16 3.81
C ASP A 166 3.43 1.73 5.26
N GLU A 167 2.73 0.61 5.48
CA GLU A 167 2.42 0.12 6.82
C GLU A 167 2.92 -1.32 7.03
N THR A 168 3.14 -1.69 8.30
CA THR A 168 3.58 -3.03 8.68
C THR A 168 2.64 -4.13 8.20
N ARG A 169 1.34 -3.85 8.16
CA ARG A 169 0.32 -4.81 7.67
C ARG A 169 0.50 -5.18 6.19
N ASP A 170 1.18 -4.35 5.39
CA ASP A 170 1.49 -4.64 3.99
C ASP A 170 2.60 -5.67 3.90
N ILE A 171 3.65 -5.45 4.69
CA ILE A 171 4.79 -6.35 4.81
C ILE A 171 4.33 -7.71 5.37
N ASP A 172 3.56 -7.68 6.47
CA ASP A 172 3.04 -8.90 7.11
C ASP A 172 2.17 -9.72 6.17
N ALA A 173 1.30 -9.04 5.39
CA ALA A 173 0.43 -9.71 4.43
C ALA A 173 1.21 -10.33 3.26
N ALA A 174 2.26 -9.65 2.79
CA ALA A 174 3.16 -10.17 1.76
C ALA A 174 3.94 -11.39 2.27
N ASN A 175 4.57 -11.27 3.45
CA ASN A 175 5.35 -12.33 4.08
C ASN A 175 4.50 -13.60 4.33
N ALA A 176 3.26 -13.44 4.80
CA ALA A 176 2.33 -14.55 5.03
C ALA A 176 2.00 -15.35 3.76
N LEU A 177 2.22 -14.79 2.58
CA LEU A 177 1.97 -15.40 1.27
C LEU A 177 3.26 -15.73 0.50
N GLY A 178 4.44 -15.51 1.09
CA GLY A 178 5.72 -15.70 0.43
C GLY A 178 5.95 -14.76 -0.76
N LEU A 179 5.37 -13.55 -0.72
CA LEU A 179 5.57 -12.51 -1.70
C LEU A 179 6.76 -11.63 -1.32
N ALA A 180 7.38 -10.98 -2.30
CA ALA A 180 8.25 -9.86 -2.02
C ALA A 180 7.45 -8.68 -1.47
N SER A 181 8.06 -7.88 -0.58
CA SER A 181 7.48 -6.68 0.00
C SER A 181 8.39 -5.47 -0.21
N GLY A 182 7.84 -4.40 -0.78
CA GLY A 182 8.45 -3.07 -0.83
C GLY A 182 7.79 -2.17 0.20
N ALA A 183 8.60 -1.58 1.09
CA ALA A 183 8.11 -0.64 2.08
C ALA A 183 8.50 0.79 1.68
N VAL A 184 7.52 1.67 1.49
CA VAL A 184 7.74 3.08 1.16
C VAL A 184 7.83 3.90 2.45
N THR A 185 8.81 4.83 2.52
CA THR A 185 9.12 5.55 3.77
C THR A 185 8.43 6.91 3.91
N TRP A 186 7.74 7.36 2.87
CA TRP A 186 7.01 8.64 2.87
C TRP A 186 5.58 8.58 3.41
N GLY A 187 5.09 7.37 3.76
CA GLY A 187 3.72 7.16 4.23
C GLY A 187 3.51 7.32 5.74
N TYR A 188 2.59 6.54 6.29
CA TYR A 188 2.16 6.68 7.69
C TYR A 188 3.15 6.13 8.71
N ALA A 189 3.75 4.96 8.46
CA ALA A 189 4.70 4.35 9.39
C ALA A 189 6.08 5.03 9.32
N THR A 190 6.80 5.03 10.44
CA THR A 190 8.19 5.47 10.44
C THR A 190 9.09 4.47 9.72
N ARG A 191 10.18 4.98 9.14
CA ARG A 191 11.21 4.14 8.49
C ARG A 191 11.70 3.01 9.40
N GLN A 192 11.95 3.31 10.69
CA GLN A 192 12.45 2.31 11.63
C GLN A 192 11.45 1.18 11.85
N LEU A 193 10.16 1.50 12.04
CA LEU A 193 9.11 0.49 12.18
C LEU A 193 9.01 -0.41 10.95
N LEU A 194 9.16 0.13 9.75
CA LEU A 194 9.16 -0.65 8.52
C LEU A 194 10.38 -1.58 8.43
N VAL A 195 11.56 -1.08 8.78
CA VAL A 195 12.81 -1.88 8.81
C VAL A 195 12.69 -3.06 9.78
N ASP A 196 12.11 -2.83 10.97
CA ASP A 196 11.93 -3.87 12.00
C ASP A 196 11.02 -5.03 11.52
N HIS A 197 10.16 -4.78 10.51
CA HIS A 197 9.32 -5.81 9.86
C HIS A 197 9.99 -6.50 8.66
N ALA A 198 11.28 -6.21 8.41
CA ALA A 198 12.11 -6.86 7.40
C ALA A 198 11.46 -6.93 6.00
N PRO A 199 11.14 -5.80 5.34
CA PRO A 199 10.67 -5.82 3.97
C PRO A 199 11.77 -6.32 3.03
N THR A 200 11.40 -6.88 1.88
CA THR A 200 12.35 -7.32 0.84
C THR A 200 13.17 -6.13 0.32
N VAL A 201 12.54 -4.96 0.18
CA VAL A 201 13.19 -3.71 -0.22
C VAL A 201 12.56 -2.53 0.49
N LEU A 202 13.41 -1.59 0.93
CA LEU A 202 13.00 -0.29 1.44
C LEU A 202 13.13 0.74 0.31
N LEU A 203 12.13 1.58 0.14
CA LEU A 203 11.99 2.52 -0.96
C LEU A 203 11.88 3.92 -0.36
N ASP A 204 12.90 4.74 -0.53
CA ASP A 204 12.96 6.09 0.07
C ASP A 204 12.42 7.18 -0.88
N GLY A 205 12.25 6.85 -2.17
CA GLY A 205 11.66 7.72 -3.19
C GLY A 205 10.79 6.96 -4.19
N VAL A 206 9.87 7.67 -4.85
CA VAL A 206 8.99 7.08 -5.88
C VAL A 206 9.79 6.48 -7.04
N ASP A 207 10.91 7.11 -7.41
CA ASP A 207 11.79 6.64 -8.49
C ASP A 207 12.50 5.31 -8.15
N ASP A 208 12.68 5.01 -6.86
CA ASP A 208 13.25 3.74 -6.42
C ASP A 208 12.36 2.56 -6.81
N ILE A 209 11.04 2.78 -6.90
CA ILE A 209 10.08 1.75 -7.32
C ILE A 209 10.38 1.31 -8.74
N VAL A 210 10.50 2.27 -9.68
CA VAL A 210 10.77 1.95 -11.09
C VAL A 210 12.09 1.22 -11.21
N SER A 211 13.15 1.74 -10.58
CA SER A 211 14.49 1.15 -10.64
C SER A 211 14.53 -0.26 -10.06
N SER A 212 13.79 -0.53 -8.98
CA SER A 212 13.74 -1.84 -8.33
C SER A 212 12.93 -2.89 -9.11
N LEU A 213 11.86 -2.45 -9.81
CA LEU A 213 10.94 -3.36 -10.48
C LEU A 213 11.29 -3.59 -11.95
N THR A 214 12.04 -2.68 -12.60
CA THR A 214 12.39 -2.79 -14.03
C THR A 214 13.82 -3.21 -14.28
N ARG A 215 14.69 -3.24 -13.25
CA ARG A 215 16.06 -3.79 -13.43
C ARG A 215 15.98 -5.26 -13.81
N ARG A 216 16.41 -5.57 -15.05
CA ARG A 216 16.65 -6.96 -15.44
C ARG A 216 17.65 -7.58 -14.46
N ALA A 217 17.33 -8.77 -13.94
CA ALA A 217 18.32 -9.56 -13.22
C ALA A 217 19.57 -9.66 -14.12
N ALA A 218 20.73 -9.19 -13.63
CA ALA A 218 21.97 -9.36 -14.35
C ALA A 218 22.11 -10.87 -14.65
N ALA A 219 22.27 -11.23 -15.91
CA ALA A 219 22.49 -12.62 -16.30
C ALA A 219 23.66 -13.15 -15.45
N ALA A 220 23.43 -14.24 -14.70
CA ALA A 220 24.50 -14.90 -13.97
C ALA A 220 25.63 -15.20 -14.99
N PRO A 221 26.90 -14.92 -14.67
CA PRO A 221 28.01 -15.24 -15.57
C PRO A 221 27.93 -16.73 -15.87
N ALA A 222 27.94 -17.06 -17.17
CA ALA A 222 28.01 -18.44 -17.63
C ALA A 222 29.24 -19.09 -16.97
N VAL A 223 29.01 -20.12 -16.17
CA VAL A 223 30.09 -20.93 -15.63
C VAL A 223 30.73 -21.58 -16.84
N ALA A 224 31.93 -21.10 -17.22
CA ALA A 224 32.76 -21.76 -18.23
C ALA A 224 33.15 -23.13 -17.68
N THR A 225 32.53 -24.15 -18.21
CA THR A 225 33.02 -25.54 -18.03
C THR A 225 34.31 -25.70 -18.82
N ALA A 226 35.41 -25.84 -18.09
CA ALA A 226 36.70 -26.28 -18.61
C ALA A 226 36.71 -27.79 -18.80
#